data_165fa36d57e90b81caa34c2ab5987001
#
_entry.id   165fa36d57e90b81caa34c2ab5987001
#
_cell.length_a   1.000
_cell.length_b   1.000
_cell.length_c   1.000
_cell.angle_alpha   90.00
_cell.angle_beta   90.00
_cell.angle_gamma   90.00
#
_symmetry.space_group_name_H-M   'P 1'
#
loop_
_entity.id
_entity.type
_entity.pdbx_description
1 polymer ?
#
loop_
_entity_poly.entity_id
_entity_poly.type
_entity_poly.pdbx_seq_one_letter_code
_entity_poly.pdbx_strand_id
1 'polypeptide(L)' 'MFAVEVRDHIMIAHSFSGAVFGPAQALHGATFVIDAAFLAETLDSNGIVIDIGRAHDALKAVAAALNYRNLDDVPEF' A
#
# COMPACT_ATOMS: atom_id res chain seq x y z
N MET A 1 -20.33 -10.68 6.71
CA MET A 1 -19.19 -10.37 5.83
C MET A 1 -17.92 -10.94 6.41
N PHE A 2 -17.08 -11.47 5.56
CA PHE A 2 -15.79 -12.06 5.94
C PHE A 2 -14.65 -11.22 5.37
N ALA A 3 -13.51 -11.21 6.03
CA ALA A 3 -12.34 -10.46 5.58
C ALA A 3 -11.05 -11.23 5.80
N VAL A 4 -10.12 -11.09 4.88
CA VAL A 4 -8.71 -11.44 5.07
C VAL A 4 -7.91 -10.15 4.90
N GLU A 5 -7.05 -9.85 5.87
CA GLU A 5 -6.20 -8.67 5.84
C GLU A 5 -4.74 -9.08 5.75
N VAL A 6 -4.02 -8.44 4.85
CA VAL A 6 -2.57 -8.64 4.69
C VAL A 6 -1.86 -7.31 4.77
N ARG A 7 -0.61 -7.34 5.20
CA ARG A 7 0.23 -6.15 5.38
C ARG A 7 1.50 -6.27 4.57
N ASP A 8 1.92 -5.15 4.00
CA ASP A 8 3.24 -4.98 3.43
C ASP A 8 3.72 -3.55 3.73
N HIS A 9 4.96 -3.27 3.44
CA HIS A 9 5.52 -1.93 3.59
C HIS A 9 6.35 -1.57 2.38
N ILE A 10 6.42 -0.26 2.11
CA ILE A 10 7.25 0.29 1.03
C ILE A 10 8.04 1.47 1.57
N MET A 11 9.18 1.70 0.95
CA MET A 11 10.01 2.88 1.21
C MET A 11 9.89 3.80 0.00
N ILE A 12 9.54 5.06 0.25
CA ILE A 12 9.35 6.06 -0.80
C ILE A 12 10.07 7.35 -0.44
N ALA A 13 10.18 8.23 -1.41
CA ALA A 13 10.53 9.62 -1.18
C ALA A 13 9.39 10.49 -1.69
N HIS A 14 9.20 11.64 -1.06
CA HIS A 14 8.22 12.62 -1.51
C HIS A 14 8.52 14.00 -0.92
N SER A 15 7.82 15.01 -1.42
CA SER A 15 7.81 16.35 -0.85
C SER A 15 6.37 16.85 -0.77
N PHE A 16 6.15 17.90 0.02
CA PHE A 16 4.86 18.56 0.10
C PHE A 16 4.97 20.02 -0.33
N SER A 17 3.93 20.53 -0.97
CA SER A 17 3.81 21.94 -1.30
C SER A 17 2.97 22.64 -0.24
N GLY A 18 3.47 23.76 0.26
CA GLY A 18 2.77 24.61 1.22
C GLY A 18 3.55 24.83 2.50
N ALA A 19 3.60 26.09 2.93
CA ALA A 19 4.39 26.51 4.11
C ALA A 19 3.95 25.83 5.40
N VAL A 20 2.69 25.37 5.48
CA VAL A 20 2.14 24.66 6.64
C VAL A 20 2.91 23.36 6.93
N PHE A 21 3.54 22.75 5.92
CA PHE A 21 4.28 21.51 6.08
C PHE A 21 5.71 21.71 6.58
N GLY A 22 6.21 22.96 6.69
CA GLY A 22 7.54 23.24 7.23
C GLY A 22 8.64 22.46 6.53
N PRO A 23 9.49 21.71 7.29
CA PRO A 23 10.60 20.95 6.70
C PRO A 23 10.15 19.86 5.70
N ALA A 24 8.93 19.39 5.78
CA ALA A 24 8.40 18.36 4.87
C ALA A 24 8.21 18.87 3.44
N GLN A 25 8.37 20.17 3.19
CA GLN A 25 8.41 20.73 1.84
C GLN A 25 9.63 20.24 1.07
N ALA A 26 10.72 19.95 1.75
CA ALA A 26 11.89 19.36 1.11
C ALA A 26 11.67 17.87 0.84
N LEU A 27 12.33 17.36 -0.20
CA LEU A 27 12.29 15.92 -0.50
C LEU A 27 12.81 15.13 0.70
N HIS A 28 12.06 14.14 1.11
CA HIS A 28 12.42 13.28 2.23
C HIS A 28 11.95 11.86 2.01
N GLY A 29 12.58 10.91 2.70
CA GLY A 29 12.20 9.50 2.68
C GLY A 29 11.13 9.20 3.72
N ALA A 30 10.30 8.22 3.44
CA ALA A 30 9.31 7.70 4.37
C ALA A 30 9.08 6.21 4.14
N THR A 31 8.67 5.51 5.20
CA THR A 31 8.20 4.13 5.10
C THR A 31 6.69 4.13 5.29
N PHE A 32 5.98 3.57 4.30
CA PHE A 32 4.54 3.39 4.39
C PHE A 32 4.23 1.94 4.73
N VAL A 33 3.35 1.74 5.70
CA VAL A 33 2.75 0.45 5.99
C VAL A 33 1.38 0.42 5.30
N ILE A 34 1.15 -0.63 4.53
CA ILE A 34 -0.07 -0.79 3.76
C ILE A 34 -0.80 -2.03 4.26
N ASP A 35 -2.03 -1.83 4.70
CA ASP A 35 -2.94 -2.91 5.07
C ASP A 35 -4.02 -3.02 3.99
N ALA A 36 -4.17 -4.21 3.40
CA ALA A 36 -5.20 -4.47 2.41
C ALA A 36 -6.17 -5.50 2.95
N ALA A 37 -7.46 -5.16 2.95
CA ALA A 37 -8.52 -6.05 3.37
C ALA A 37 -9.26 -6.59 2.14
N PHE A 38 -9.37 -7.89 2.05
CA PHE A 38 -10.15 -8.58 1.02
C PHE A 38 -11.48 -9.00 1.65
N LEU A 39 -12.58 -8.48 1.14
CA LEU A 39 -13.91 -8.66 1.72
C LEU A 39 -14.75 -9.59 0.84
N ALA A 40 -15.53 -10.45 1.48
CA ALA A 40 -16.50 -11.29 0.79
C ALA A 40 -17.76 -11.48 1.64
N GLU A 41 -18.93 -11.47 1.01
CA GLU A 41 -20.18 -11.75 1.69
C GLU A 41 -20.28 -13.21 2.09
N THR A 42 -19.70 -14.11 1.29
CA THR A 42 -19.71 -15.56 1.52
C THR A 42 -18.31 -16.13 1.35
N LEU A 43 -18.08 -17.27 1.98
CA LEU A 43 -16.84 -18.03 1.79
C LEU A 43 -16.95 -18.90 0.53
N ASP A 44 -15.80 -19.23 -0.06
CA ASP A 44 -15.73 -20.13 -1.20
C ASP A 44 -15.93 -21.60 -0.78
N SER A 45 -15.80 -22.53 -1.73
CA SER A 45 -15.98 -23.97 -1.48
C SER A 45 -14.96 -24.55 -0.50
N ASN A 46 -13.84 -23.86 -0.28
CA ASN A 46 -12.81 -24.24 0.69
C ASN A 46 -13.00 -23.54 2.06
N GLY A 47 -14.05 -22.73 2.21
CA GLY A 47 -14.31 -22.00 3.44
C GLY A 47 -13.41 -20.80 3.66
N ILE A 48 -12.88 -20.19 2.61
CA ILE A 48 -11.99 -19.05 2.68
C ILE A 48 -12.46 -17.88 1.80
N VAL A 49 -12.03 -16.68 2.14
CA VAL A 49 -12.25 -15.48 1.30
C VAL A 49 -11.29 -15.49 0.11
N ILE A 50 -10.02 -15.67 0.41
CA ILE A 50 -8.93 -15.73 -0.55
C ILE A 50 -7.76 -16.45 0.11
N ASP A 51 -6.97 -17.19 -0.67
CA ASP A 51 -5.72 -17.74 -0.16
C ASP A 51 -4.82 -16.60 0.31
N ILE A 52 -4.34 -16.68 1.55
CA ILE A 52 -3.58 -15.57 2.15
C ILE A 52 -2.27 -15.31 1.42
N GLY A 53 -1.63 -16.35 0.87
CA GLY A 53 -0.42 -16.20 0.05
C GLY A 53 -0.70 -15.42 -1.24
N ARG A 54 -1.83 -15.70 -1.89
CA ARG A 54 -2.26 -14.97 -3.08
C ARG A 54 -2.62 -13.52 -2.76
N ALA A 55 -3.27 -13.29 -1.63
CA ALA A 55 -3.61 -11.93 -1.19
C ALA A 55 -2.33 -11.11 -0.96
N HIS A 56 -1.36 -11.70 -0.28
CA HIS A 56 -0.08 -11.03 -0.01
C HIS A 56 0.71 -10.78 -1.30
N ASP A 57 0.75 -11.74 -2.21
CA ASP A 57 1.43 -11.58 -3.50
C ASP A 57 0.79 -10.48 -4.34
N ALA A 58 -0.54 -10.38 -4.33
CA ALA A 58 -1.26 -9.31 -5.03
C ALA A 58 -0.92 -7.92 -4.46
N LEU A 59 -0.90 -7.79 -3.13
CA LEU A 59 -0.50 -6.54 -2.48
C LEU A 59 0.94 -6.18 -2.82
N LYS A 60 1.84 -7.16 -2.74
CA LYS A 60 3.26 -6.95 -3.05
C LYS A 60 3.47 -6.49 -4.48
N ALA A 61 2.74 -7.07 -5.43
CA ALA A 61 2.83 -6.67 -6.84
C ALA A 61 2.39 -5.21 -7.06
N VAL A 62 1.31 -4.79 -6.41
CA VAL A 62 0.85 -3.39 -6.48
C VAL A 62 1.83 -2.45 -5.80
N ALA A 63 2.30 -2.82 -4.62
CA ALA A 63 3.24 -2.01 -3.83
C ALA A 63 4.60 -1.88 -4.52
N ALA A 64 5.04 -2.89 -5.27
CA ALA A 64 6.32 -2.87 -5.98
C ALA A 64 6.41 -1.73 -7.00
N ALA A 65 5.28 -1.29 -7.56
CA ALA A 65 5.25 -0.16 -8.49
C ALA A 65 5.63 1.16 -7.83
N LEU A 66 5.50 1.27 -6.52
CA LEU A 66 5.79 2.48 -5.74
C LEU A 66 7.04 2.36 -4.88
N ASN A 67 7.45 1.12 -4.56
CA ASN A 67 8.57 0.87 -3.65
C ASN A 67 9.88 1.42 -4.23
N TYR A 68 10.65 2.12 -3.40
CA TYR A 68 11.88 2.80 -3.79
C TYR A 68 11.69 3.86 -4.88
N ARG A 69 10.48 4.44 -5.00
CA ARG A 69 10.20 5.49 -5.97
C ARG A 69 10.08 6.84 -5.27
N ASN A 70 10.40 7.90 -6.02
CA ASN A 70 10.03 9.26 -5.64
C ASN A 70 8.58 9.49 -6.10
N LEU A 71 7.65 9.61 -5.17
CA LEU A 71 6.22 9.77 -5.50
C LEU A 71 5.94 11.08 -6.26
N ASP A 72 6.80 12.07 -6.13
CA ASP A 72 6.67 13.33 -6.88
C ASP A 72 6.76 13.08 -8.40
N ASP A 73 7.42 11.98 -8.80
CA ASP A 73 7.56 11.58 -10.21
C ASP A 73 6.45 10.64 -10.69
N VAL A 74 5.53 10.28 -9.82
CA VAL A 74 4.41 9.38 -10.15
C VAL A 74 3.19 10.23 -10.47
N PRO A 75 2.62 10.14 -11.70
CA PRO A 75 1.56 11.06 -12.15
C PRO A 75 0.31 11.08 -11.28
N GLU A 76 0.01 9.99 -10.57
CA GLU A 76 -1.17 9.86 -9.71
C GLU A 76 -1.03 10.60 -8.36
N PHE A 77 0.14 11.14 -8.05
CA PHE A 77 0.43 11.84 -6.80
C PHE A 77 0.73 13.32 -6.99
#